data_0b7be1ccf05de53351fc7d7b01a984c8
#
_entry.id   0b7be1ccf05de53351fc7d7b01a984c8
#
_cell.length_a   1.000
_cell.length_b   1.000
_cell.length_c   1.000
_cell.angle_alpha   90.00
_cell.angle_beta   90.00
_cell.angle_gamma   90.00
#
_symmetry.space_group_name_H-M   'P 1'
#
loop_
_entity.id
_entity.type
_entity.pdbx_description
1 polymer ?
#
loop_
_entity_poly.entity_id
_entity_poly.type
_entity_poly.pdbx_seq_one_letter_code
_entity_poly.pdbx_strand_id
1 'polypeptide(L)'
;MDLKIRNARATDAPFLAWLILTAGRAHVKRGIWEVILNLPENDCLSFLELLTVTGAPHLFHHSCYIVAEVEEGTVSGLGGYNPDTHGYPKLIEALPEVYGKMGRFPIREMAAGEPPRITASIPPSVPGAWVIDSVATIPAYRRRGIVDRLLDNILDIGRRKGYRQAQISIYMGNTPAQRAYEKHGFRLLDEWPDPYFQTEIGSPGMARLICDL
;
A
#
# COMPACT_ATOMS: atom_id res chain seq x y z
N MET A 1 11.20 22.95 8.88
CA MET A 1 9.93 22.19 8.92
C MET A 1 10.03 21.22 10.09
N ASP A 2 9.21 21.42 11.09
CA ASP A 2 9.10 20.46 12.18
C ASP A 2 8.28 19.27 11.66
N LEU A 3 8.92 18.09 11.53
CA LEU A 3 8.33 16.88 10.99
C LEU A 3 8.29 15.80 12.08
N LYS A 4 7.08 15.39 12.44
CA LYS A 4 6.84 14.32 13.40
C LYS A 4 6.38 13.05 12.67
N ILE A 5 6.99 11.91 12.99
CA ILE A 5 6.53 10.58 12.55
C ILE A 5 5.78 9.94 13.71
N ARG A 6 4.59 9.40 13.42
CA ARG A 6 3.73 8.70 14.37
C ARG A 6 2.97 7.54 13.73
N ASN A 7 2.44 6.65 14.55
CA ASN A 7 1.46 5.67 14.07
C ASN A 7 0.20 6.41 13.57
N ALA A 8 -0.40 5.90 12.50
CA ALA A 8 -1.67 6.40 12.04
C ALA A 8 -2.80 6.04 13.03
N ARG A 9 -3.87 6.83 12.99
CA ARG A 9 -5.07 6.71 13.82
C ARG A 9 -6.28 6.55 12.92
N ALA A 10 -7.40 6.10 13.45
CA ALA A 10 -8.66 6.04 12.69
C ALA A 10 -9.07 7.39 12.08
N THR A 11 -8.72 8.50 12.74
CA THR A 11 -8.96 9.86 12.23
C THR A 11 -8.13 10.24 11.01
N ASP A 12 -7.09 9.47 10.69
CA ASP A 12 -6.29 9.66 9.46
C ASP A 12 -6.92 8.95 8.24
N ALA A 13 -8.06 8.28 8.38
CA ALA A 13 -8.70 7.48 7.33
C ALA A 13 -8.82 8.22 5.97
N PRO A 14 -9.26 9.49 5.89
CA PRO A 14 -9.32 10.20 4.60
C PRO A 14 -7.92 10.36 3.96
N PHE A 15 -6.89 10.65 4.76
CA PHE A 15 -5.52 10.74 4.27
C PHE A 15 -4.97 9.37 3.83
N LEU A 16 -5.26 8.31 4.59
CA LEU A 16 -4.82 6.95 4.24
C LEU A 16 -5.51 6.45 2.96
N ALA A 17 -6.78 6.76 2.76
CA ALA A 17 -7.49 6.46 1.50
C ALA A 17 -6.79 7.11 0.30
N TRP A 18 -6.49 8.40 0.40
CA TRP A 18 -5.71 9.12 -0.62
C TRP A 18 -4.32 8.50 -0.82
N LEU A 19 -3.63 8.17 0.26
CA LEU A 19 -2.30 7.57 0.25
C LEU A 19 -2.30 6.23 -0.49
N ILE A 20 -3.22 5.34 -0.14
CA ILE A 20 -3.36 3.99 -0.73
C ILE A 20 -3.71 4.10 -2.22
N LEU A 21 -4.67 4.97 -2.58
CA LEU A 21 -5.04 5.19 -3.97
C LEU A 21 -3.87 5.75 -4.79
N THR A 22 -3.17 6.75 -4.23
CA THR A 22 -2.01 7.40 -4.89
C THR A 22 -0.85 6.42 -5.07
N ALA A 23 -0.54 5.62 -4.05
CA ALA A 23 0.49 4.59 -4.13
C ALA A 23 0.11 3.50 -5.14
N GLY A 24 -1.16 3.10 -5.18
CA GLY A 24 -1.69 2.14 -6.14
C GLY A 24 -1.67 2.63 -7.60
N ARG A 25 -1.62 3.94 -7.83
CA ARG A 25 -1.36 4.54 -9.15
C ARG A 25 0.11 4.54 -9.52
N ALA A 26 1.00 4.61 -8.53
CA ALA A 26 2.45 4.69 -8.75
C ALA A 26 2.83 5.78 -9.78
N HIS A 27 3.27 5.40 -10.98
CA HIS A 27 3.66 6.30 -12.08
C HIS A 27 2.68 6.26 -13.27
N VAL A 28 1.55 5.55 -13.14
CA VAL A 28 0.53 5.42 -14.18
C VAL A 28 -0.71 6.28 -13.86
N LYS A 29 -1.58 6.46 -14.86
CA LYS A 29 -2.78 7.31 -14.70
C LYS A 29 -3.91 6.62 -13.93
N ARG A 30 -4.09 5.31 -14.14
CA ARG A 30 -5.11 4.47 -13.53
C ARG A 30 -4.42 3.31 -12.83
N GLY A 31 -4.58 3.21 -11.53
CA GLY A 31 -3.89 2.23 -10.72
C GLY A 31 -4.72 0.99 -10.40
N ILE A 32 -4.13 0.09 -9.63
CA ILE A 32 -4.72 -1.20 -9.31
C ILE A 32 -6.09 -1.07 -8.62
N TRP A 33 -6.28 -0.10 -7.73
CA TRP A 33 -7.55 0.09 -7.03
C TRP A 33 -8.69 0.49 -7.94
N GLU A 34 -8.41 1.34 -8.92
CA GLU A 34 -9.38 1.78 -9.90
C GLU A 34 -9.74 0.66 -10.90
N VAL A 35 -8.80 -0.26 -11.16
CA VAL A 35 -9.06 -1.47 -11.94
C VAL A 35 -9.88 -2.48 -11.12
N ILE A 36 -9.49 -2.75 -9.87
CA ILE A 36 -10.19 -3.67 -8.97
C ILE A 36 -11.64 -3.22 -8.73
N LEU A 37 -11.82 -1.96 -8.35
CA LEU A 37 -13.14 -1.44 -7.96
C LEU A 37 -14.01 -1.08 -9.16
N ASN A 38 -13.39 -0.70 -10.27
CA ASN A 38 -14.05 -0.17 -11.46
C ASN A 38 -15.06 0.96 -11.14
N LEU A 39 -14.65 1.86 -10.24
CA LEU A 39 -15.45 2.97 -9.73
C LEU A 39 -14.77 4.31 -10.02
N PRO A 40 -15.56 5.43 -10.04
CA PRO A 40 -15.00 6.78 -10.02
C PRO A 40 -14.09 7.01 -8.81
N GLU A 41 -13.14 7.93 -8.93
CA GLU A 41 -12.13 8.22 -7.90
C GLU A 41 -12.73 8.49 -6.52
N ASN A 42 -13.78 9.30 -6.42
CA ASN A 42 -14.43 9.60 -5.14
C ASN A 42 -15.02 8.35 -4.47
N ASP A 43 -15.57 7.43 -5.25
CA ASP A 43 -16.10 6.17 -4.74
C ASP A 43 -14.96 5.22 -4.30
N CYS A 44 -13.84 5.22 -5.05
CA CYS A 44 -12.63 4.49 -4.64
C CYS A 44 -12.09 5.04 -3.30
N LEU A 45 -12.03 6.36 -3.14
CA LEU A 45 -11.62 6.99 -1.89
C LEU A 45 -12.55 6.62 -0.73
N SER A 46 -13.87 6.68 -0.93
CA SER A 46 -14.85 6.29 0.10
C SER A 46 -14.70 4.81 0.50
N PHE A 47 -14.47 3.92 -0.48
CA PHE A 47 -14.19 2.50 -0.20
C PHE A 47 -12.93 2.33 0.64
N LEU A 48 -11.84 2.96 0.22
CA LEU A 48 -10.54 2.87 0.91
C LEU A 48 -10.59 3.50 2.30
N GLU A 49 -11.33 4.59 2.49
CA GLU A 49 -11.53 5.20 3.80
C GLU A 49 -12.20 4.22 4.76
N LEU A 50 -13.30 3.58 4.36
CA LEU A 50 -13.96 2.55 5.15
C LEU A 50 -13.05 1.35 5.42
N LEU A 51 -12.24 0.95 4.42
CA LEU A 51 -11.31 -0.15 4.54
C LEU A 51 -10.26 0.09 5.63
N THR A 52 -9.76 1.32 5.77
CA THR A 52 -8.72 1.64 6.77
C THR A 52 -9.22 1.61 8.21
N VAL A 53 -10.53 1.56 8.45
CA VAL A 53 -11.16 1.62 9.80
C VAL A 53 -12.11 0.44 10.08
N THR A 54 -11.89 -0.69 9.44
CA THR A 54 -12.62 -1.93 9.74
C THR A 54 -12.35 -2.42 11.16
N GLY A 55 -13.28 -3.19 11.75
CA GLY A 55 -13.11 -3.73 13.10
C GLY A 55 -11.95 -4.73 13.22
N ALA A 56 -11.61 -5.45 12.15
CA ALA A 56 -10.51 -6.42 12.13
C ALA A 56 -9.30 -5.83 11.38
N PRO A 57 -8.09 -5.86 11.99
CA PRO A 57 -6.87 -5.38 11.33
C PRO A 57 -6.45 -6.26 10.13
N HIS A 58 -6.02 -5.61 9.06
CA HIS A 58 -5.43 -6.20 7.84
C HIS A 58 -4.43 -5.22 7.21
N LEU A 59 -3.79 -5.61 6.10
CA LEU A 59 -2.70 -4.83 5.49
C LEU A 59 -3.03 -3.35 5.20
N PHE A 60 -4.29 -3.00 4.97
CA PHE A 60 -4.72 -1.62 4.72
C PHE A 60 -5.39 -0.96 5.94
N HIS A 61 -5.45 -1.61 7.08
CA HIS A 61 -5.99 -1.01 8.31
C HIS A 61 -5.03 0.06 8.86
N HIS A 62 -5.57 1.15 9.41
CA HIS A 62 -4.75 2.27 9.91
C HIS A 62 -3.64 1.85 10.88
N SER A 63 -3.83 0.79 11.68
CA SER A 63 -2.83 0.30 12.63
C SER A 63 -1.55 -0.24 11.98
N CYS A 64 -1.58 -0.51 10.67
CA CYS A 64 -0.42 -0.94 9.90
C CYS A 64 0.38 0.24 9.33
N TYR A 65 -0.04 1.49 9.54
CA TYR A 65 0.57 2.66 8.93
C TYR A 65 1.32 3.54 9.91
N ILE A 66 2.39 4.15 9.42
CA ILE A 66 3.01 5.33 10.02
C ILE A 66 2.84 6.51 9.09
N VAL A 67 2.69 7.69 9.67
CA VAL A 67 2.50 8.94 8.94
C VAL A 67 3.48 10.00 9.40
N ALA A 68 3.81 10.89 8.49
CA ALA A 68 4.59 12.09 8.73
C ALA A 68 3.65 13.28 8.78
N GLU A 69 3.67 13.99 9.89
CA GLU A 69 2.82 15.14 10.22
C GLU A 69 3.68 16.40 10.35
N VAL A 70 3.17 17.51 9.85
CA VAL A 70 3.66 18.88 10.04
C VAL A 70 2.53 19.71 10.66
N GLU A 71 2.77 21.02 10.90
CA GLU A 71 1.75 21.90 11.50
C GLU A 71 0.44 21.94 10.70
N GLU A 72 0.52 21.88 9.37
CA GLU A 72 -0.63 21.91 8.46
C GLU A 72 -1.36 20.54 8.36
N GLY A 73 -0.83 19.48 8.95
CA GLY A 73 -1.44 18.14 8.99
C GLY A 73 -0.55 17.02 8.46
N THR A 74 -1.18 15.90 8.12
CA THR A 74 -0.48 14.70 7.61
C THR A 74 -0.10 14.87 6.14
N VAL A 75 1.16 14.66 5.80
CA VAL A 75 1.73 14.98 4.48
C VAL A 75 2.35 13.79 3.74
N SER A 76 2.67 12.71 4.45
CA SER A 76 3.26 11.49 3.87
C SER A 76 2.99 10.30 4.77
N GLY A 77 3.10 9.11 4.23
CA GLY A 77 2.97 7.89 5.01
C GLY A 77 3.34 6.65 4.23
N LEU A 78 3.39 5.54 4.93
CA LEU A 78 3.55 4.19 4.37
C LEU A 78 3.00 3.14 5.34
N GLY A 79 2.65 1.97 4.78
CA GLY A 79 2.24 0.79 5.54
C GLY A 79 3.40 -0.15 5.82
N GLY A 80 3.29 -0.89 6.92
CA GLY A 80 4.19 -2.01 7.23
C GLY A 80 3.44 -3.08 8.01
N TYR A 81 3.53 -4.35 7.58
CA TYR A 81 2.74 -5.42 8.17
C TYR A 81 3.41 -6.80 8.08
N ASN A 82 2.94 -7.71 8.95
CA ASN A 82 3.23 -9.13 8.85
C ASN A 82 2.20 -9.78 7.91
N PRO A 83 2.61 -10.39 6.77
CA PRO A 83 1.68 -11.01 5.83
C PRO A 83 0.91 -12.20 6.41
N ASP A 84 1.46 -12.91 7.39
CA ASP A 84 0.80 -14.08 8.01
C ASP A 84 -0.37 -13.69 8.91
N THR A 85 -0.32 -12.50 9.54
CA THR A 85 -1.33 -12.04 10.50
C THR A 85 -2.22 -10.92 9.97
N HIS A 86 -1.75 -10.15 8.97
CA HIS A 86 -2.44 -8.98 8.43
C HIS A 86 -2.54 -9.01 6.89
N GLY A 87 -2.17 -10.11 6.25
CA GLY A 87 -2.13 -10.24 4.81
C GLY A 87 -3.51 -10.31 4.13
N TYR A 88 -3.52 -10.72 2.87
CA TYR A 88 -4.73 -10.82 2.05
C TYR A 88 -5.87 -11.64 2.66
N PRO A 89 -5.65 -12.77 3.36
CA PRO A 89 -6.75 -13.49 4.00
C PRO A 89 -7.53 -12.59 4.98
N LYS A 90 -6.83 -11.77 5.76
CA LYS A 90 -7.47 -10.83 6.70
C LYS A 90 -8.19 -9.69 6.01
N LEU A 91 -7.66 -9.23 4.88
CA LEU A 91 -8.37 -8.27 4.04
C LEU A 91 -9.70 -8.84 3.52
N ILE A 92 -9.71 -10.08 3.01
CA ILE A 92 -10.92 -10.75 2.53
C ILE A 92 -11.98 -10.87 3.65
N GLU A 93 -11.55 -11.22 4.87
CA GLU A 93 -12.43 -11.29 6.05
C GLU A 93 -13.07 -9.93 6.40
N ALA A 94 -12.39 -8.82 6.13
CA ALA A 94 -12.86 -7.46 6.43
C ALA A 94 -13.78 -6.86 5.36
N LEU A 95 -13.73 -7.33 4.10
CA LEU A 95 -14.49 -6.75 2.98
C LEU A 95 -16.02 -6.73 3.20
N PRO A 96 -16.68 -7.75 3.80
CA PRO A 96 -18.12 -7.70 4.07
C PRO A 96 -18.55 -6.50 4.91
N GLU A 97 -17.72 -6.06 5.87
CA GLU A 97 -18.00 -4.87 6.68
C GLU A 97 -18.02 -3.60 5.81
N VAL A 98 -17.04 -3.46 4.90
CA VAL A 98 -16.94 -2.33 3.98
C VAL A 98 -18.14 -2.30 3.03
N TYR A 99 -18.50 -3.44 2.45
CA TYR A 99 -19.66 -3.55 1.55
C TYR A 99 -20.96 -3.23 2.24
N GLY A 100 -21.14 -3.69 3.48
CA GLY A 100 -22.32 -3.38 4.29
C GLY A 100 -22.47 -1.88 4.53
N LYS A 101 -21.36 -1.18 4.83
CA LYS A 101 -21.36 0.28 5.04
C LYS A 101 -21.56 1.08 3.74
N MET A 102 -21.09 0.58 2.61
CA MET A 102 -21.33 1.22 1.30
C MET A 102 -22.74 1.01 0.78
N GLY A 103 -23.48 0.04 1.29
CA GLY A 103 -24.83 -0.32 0.79
C GLY A 103 -24.82 -0.93 -0.62
N ARG A 104 -23.66 -1.28 -1.17
CA ARG A 104 -23.47 -1.90 -2.49
C ARG A 104 -22.21 -2.74 -2.53
N PHE A 105 -22.20 -3.77 -3.40
CA PHE A 105 -20.98 -4.49 -3.75
C PHE A 105 -20.33 -3.78 -4.95
N PRO A 106 -19.12 -3.24 -4.81
CA PRO A 106 -18.46 -2.51 -5.89
C PRO A 106 -18.03 -3.42 -7.05
N ILE A 107 -17.89 -4.75 -6.80
CA ILE A 107 -17.35 -5.69 -7.79
C ILE A 107 -18.23 -6.92 -7.86
N ARG A 108 -18.72 -7.21 -9.08
CA ARG A 108 -19.55 -8.37 -9.37
C ARG A 108 -18.82 -9.70 -9.08
N GLU A 109 -17.52 -9.77 -9.38
CA GLU A 109 -16.66 -10.94 -9.18
C GLU A 109 -16.43 -11.23 -7.69
N MET A 110 -16.23 -10.20 -6.86
CA MET A 110 -16.10 -10.37 -5.41
C MET A 110 -17.41 -10.80 -4.74
N ALA A 111 -18.55 -10.39 -5.28
CA ALA A 111 -19.85 -10.88 -4.83
C ALA A 111 -20.05 -12.37 -5.16
N ALA A 112 -19.36 -12.88 -6.20
CA ALA A 112 -19.35 -14.30 -6.56
C ALA A 112 -18.28 -15.11 -5.79
N GLY A 113 -17.49 -14.46 -4.91
CA GLY A 113 -16.42 -15.10 -4.14
C GLY A 113 -15.12 -15.31 -4.92
N GLU A 114 -15.01 -14.78 -6.13
CA GLU A 114 -13.80 -14.86 -6.95
C GLU A 114 -12.99 -13.57 -6.83
N PRO A 115 -11.64 -13.66 -6.62
CA PRO A 115 -10.81 -12.48 -6.62
C PRO A 115 -10.72 -11.86 -8.02
N PRO A 116 -10.69 -10.53 -8.15
CA PRO A 116 -10.49 -9.88 -9.45
C PRO A 116 -9.23 -10.40 -10.15
N ARG A 117 -9.31 -10.63 -11.47
CA ARG A 117 -8.19 -11.20 -12.27
C ARG A 117 -6.86 -10.48 -12.04
N ILE A 118 -6.88 -9.15 -11.86
CA ILE A 118 -5.67 -8.34 -11.64
C ILE A 118 -4.92 -8.73 -10.37
N THR A 119 -5.59 -9.30 -9.35
CA THR A 119 -4.93 -9.73 -8.11
C THR A 119 -3.96 -10.88 -8.32
N ALA A 120 -4.17 -11.69 -9.37
CA ALA A 120 -3.23 -12.75 -9.75
C ALA A 120 -1.90 -12.22 -10.30
N SER A 121 -1.84 -10.94 -10.69
CA SER A 121 -0.60 -10.26 -11.13
C SER A 121 0.23 -9.74 -9.95
N ILE A 122 -0.31 -9.78 -8.71
CA ILE A 122 0.40 -9.33 -7.51
C ILE A 122 1.32 -10.46 -7.03
N PRO A 123 2.65 -10.26 -6.97
CA PRO A 123 3.55 -11.30 -6.48
C PRO A 123 3.28 -11.58 -5.00
N PRO A 124 3.39 -12.86 -4.59
CA PRO A 124 3.20 -13.23 -3.18
C PRO A 124 4.28 -12.60 -2.30
N SER A 125 3.95 -12.39 -1.03
CA SER A 125 4.94 -11.94 -0.05
C SER A 125 6.04 -12.99 0.14
N VAL A 126 7.27 -12.53 0.35
CA VAL A 126 8.39 -13.41 0.72
C VAL A 126 8.11 -13.97 2.12
N PRO A 127 8.19 -15.30 2.31
CA PRO A 127 7.93 -15.90 3.62
C PRO A 127 8.84 -15.32 4.71
N GLY A 128 8.24 -14.91 5.82
CA GLY A 128 8.97 -14.35 6.96
C GLY A 128 9.52 -12.92 6.77
N ALA A 129 9.19 -12.23 5.67
CA ALA A 129 9.57 -10.84 5.48
C ALA A 129 8.55 -9.87 6.11
N TRP A 130 9.06 -8.75 6.62
CA TRP A 130 8.26 -7.56 6.92
C TRP A 130 7.87 -6.87 5.62
N VAL A 131 6.59 -6.75 5.33
CA VAL A 131 6.13 -6.16 4.07
C VAL A 131 5.86 -4.67 4.25
N ILE A 132 6.45 -3.85 3.37
CA ILE A 132 6.20 -2.42 3.27
C ILE A 132 5.31 -2.18 2.05
N ASP A 133 4.30 -1.33 2.20
CA ASP A 133 3.30 -1.04 1.16
C ASP A 133 2.86 0.43 1.20
N SER A 134 2.22 0.86 0.11
CA SER A 134 1.46 2.12 0.01
C SER A 134 2.25 3.36 0.43
N VAL A 135 3.39 3.61 -0.22
CA VAL A 135 4.24 4.79 0.07
C VAL A 135 3.81 5.98 -0.78
N ALA A 136 3.37 7.07 -0.16
CA ALA A 136 3.05 8.31 -0.88
C ALA A 136 3.32 9.57 -0.06
N THR A 137 3.59 10.67 -0.77
CA THR A 137 3.81 12.01 -0.21
C THR A 137 3.02 13.04 -1.00
N ILE A 138 2.32 13.93 -0.31
CA ILE A 138 1.64 15.08 -0.94
C ILE A 138 2.62 15.84 -1.85
N PRO A 139 2.22 16.20 -3.09
CA PRO A 139 3.14 16.78 -4.08
C PRO A 139 3.97 17.96 -3.56
N ALA A 140 3.37 18.90 -2.80
CA ALA A 140 4.04 20.05 -2.23
C ALA A 140 5.17 19.71 -1.23
N TYR A 141 5.18 18.48 -0.70
CA TYR A 141 6.15 18.02 0.30
C TYR A 141 7.16 16.99 -0.25
N ARG A 142 7.10 16.67 -1.54
CA ARG A 142 8.05 15.74 -2.17
C ARG A 142 9.47 16.32 -2.21
N ARG A 143 10.46 15.43 -2.33
CA ARG A 143 11.92 15.76 -2.42
C ARG A 143 12.46 16.51 -1.20
N ARG A 144 11.85 16.31 -0.03
CA ARG A 144 12.29 16.89 1.25
C ARG A 144 12.83 15.84 2.24
N GLY A 145 13.15 14.62 1.76
CA GLY A 145 13.68 13.53 2.60
C GLY A 145 12.65 12.89 3.54
N ILE A 146 11.33 13.15 3.36
CA ILE A 146 10.30 12.62 4.26
C ILE A 146 10.18 11.10 4.13
N VAL A 147 10.21 10.58 2.89
CA VAL A 147 10.14 9.14 2.63
C VAL A 147 11.36 8.42 3.22
N ASP A 148 12.55 9.02 3.15
CA ASP A 148 13.77 8.44 3.74
C ASP A 148 13.56 8.24 5.25
N ARG A 149 13.06 9.26 5.97
CA ARG A 149 12.78 9.17 7.41
C ARG A 149 11.67 8.15 7.75
N LEU A 150 10.65 8.03 6.90
CA LEU A 150 9.59 7.03 7.08
C LEU A 150 10.14 5.62 6.86
N LEU A 151 10.97 5.41 5.83
CA LEU A 151 11.60 4.11 5.56
C LEU A 151 12.52 3.70 6.72
N ASP A 152 13.38 4.58 7.21
CA ASP A 152 14.23 4.30 8.39
C ASP A 152 13.37 3.83 9.57
N ASN A 153 12.26 4.53 9.83
CA ASN A 153 11.38 4.23 10.95
C ASN A 153 10.66 2.88 10.80
N ILE A 154 10.11 2.58 9.61
CA ILE A 154 9.37 1.33 9.40
C ILE A 154 10.31 0.11 9.35
N LEU A 155 11.54 0.26 8.86
CA LEU A 155 12.57 -0.78 8.89
C LEU A 155 12.99 -1.07 10.35
N ASP A 156 13.16 -0.03 11.17
CA ASP A 156 13.41 -0.19 12.61
C ASP A 156 12.25 -0.87 13.35
N ILE A 157 11.00 -0.59 12.96
CA ILE A 157 9.86 -1.32 13.50
C ILE A 157 9.96 -2.81 13.13
N GLY A 158 10.30 -3.14 11.88
CA GLY A 158 10.52 -4.52 11.44
C GLY A 158 11.61 -5.22 12.27
N ARG A 159 12.77 -4.58 12.45
CA ARG A 159 13.88 -5.09 13.30
C ARG A 159 13.43 -5.36 14.73
N ARG A 160 12.77 -4.40 15.37
CA ARG A 160 12.27 -4.54 16.76
C ARG A 160 11.22 -5.65 16.90
N LYS A 161 10.50 -5.98 15.83
CA LYS A 161 9.56 -7.11 15.78
C LYS A 161 10.26 -8.46 15.48
N GLY A 162 11.59 -8.46 15.26
CA GLY A 162 12.38 -9.67 15.04
C GLY A 162 12.45 -10.15 13.58
N TYR A 163 12.01 -9.34 12.62
CA TYR A 163 12.18 -9.66 11.20
C TYR A 163 13.64 -9.48 10.79
N ARG A 164 14.09 -10.37 9.89
CA ARG A 164 15.44 -10.33 9.32
C ARG A 164 15.49 -9.74 7.93
N GLN A 165 14.34 -9.62 7.29
CA GLN A 165 14.22 -9.08 5.94
C GLN A 165 12.95 -8.23 5.83
N ALA A 166 13.03 -7.18 4.99
CA ALA A 166 11.86 -6.43 4.56
C ALA A 166 11.70 -6.52 3.05
N GLN A 167 10.44 -6.60 2.60
CA GLN A 167 10.05 -6.60 1.19
C GLN A 167 9.23 -5.36 0.88
N ILE A 168 9.40 -4.83 -0.34
CA ILE A 168 8.48 -3.90 -0.96
C ILE A 168 8.26 -4.30 -2.42
N SER A 169 7.03 -4.13 -2.93
CA SER A 169 6.73 -4.37 -4.35
C SER A 169 6.46 -3.05 -5.06
N ILE A 170 6.90 -2.95 -6.30
CA ILE A 170 6.71 -1.77 -7.16
C ILE A 170 6.19 -2.20 -8.54
N TYR A 171 5.56 -1.27 -9.26
CA TYR A 171 5.33 -1.48 -10.68
C TYR A 171 6.64 -1.39 -11.45
N MET A 172 6.86 -2.31 -12.38
CA MET A 172 8.03 -2.28 -13.27
C MET A 172 8.07 -0.95 -14.01
N GLY A 173 9.28 -0.34 -14.09
CA GLY A 173 9.46 0.99 -14.68
C GLY A 173 9.25 2.16 -13.71
N ASN A 174 8.85 1.93 -12.45
CA ASN A 174 8.78 2.98 -11.43
C ASN A 174 10.18 3.31 -10.87
N THR A 175 11.04 3.83 -11.74
CA THR A 175 12.44 4.16 -11.42
C THR A 175 12.60 5.11 -10.22
N PRO A 176 11.75 6.16 -10.04
CA PRO A 176 11.87 7.02 -8.87
C PRO A 176 11.66 6.28 -7.54
N ALA A 177 10.67 5.39 -7.47
CA ALA A 177 10.42 4.59 -6.27
C ALA A 177 11.55 3.58 -6.03
N GLN A 178 11.98 2.87 -7.07
CA GLN A 178 13.09 1.93 -6.98
C GLN A 178 14.36 2.60 -6.41
N ARG A 179 14.77 3.75 -6.97
CA ARG A 179 15.93 4.50 -6.46
C ARG A 179 15.78 4.95 -5.01
N ALA A 180 14.57 5.32 -4.59
CA ALA A 180 14.32 5.69 -3.20
C ALA A 180 14.53 4.50 -2.27
N TYR A 181 14.07 3.31 -2.65
CA TYR A 181 14.25 2.09 -1.84
C TYR A 181 15.68 1.55 -1.86
N GLU A 182 16.37 1.62 -3.00
CA GLU A 182 17.78 1.22 -3.14
C GLU A 182 18.70 1.98 -2.17
N LYS A 183 18.43 3.26 -1.88
CA LYS A 183 19.16 4.04 -0.85
C LYS A 183 19.04 3.44 0.55
N HIS A 184 17.98 2.68 0.83
CA HIS A 184 17.74 2.02 2.12
C HIS A 184 18.11 0.54 2.10
N GLY A 185 18.97 0.13 1.13
CA GLY A 185 19.51 -1.23 1.05
C GLY A 185 18.60 -2.23 0.35
N PHE A 186 17.49 -1.80 -0.22
CA PHE A 186 16.67 -2.69 -1.05
C PHE A 186 17.42 -3.02 -2.35
N ARG A 187 17.31 -4.27 -2.78
CA ARG A 187 17.79 -4.78 -4.06
C ARG A 187 16.67 -5.50 -4.78
N LEU A 188 16.69 -5.50 -6.08
CA LEU A 188 15.76 -6.28 -6.90
C LEU A 188 15.89 -7.76 -6.53
N LEU A 189 14.78 -8.38 -6.17
CA LEU A 189 14.67 -9.82 -5.93
C LEU A 189 14.26 -10.53 -7.22
N ASP A 190 13.14 -10.12 -7.80
CA ASP A 190 12.61 -10.68 -9.05
C ASP A 190 11.60 -9.72 -9.72
N GLU A 191 11.26 -10.07 -10.97
CA GLU A 191 10.26 -9.38 -11.78
C GLU A 191 9.14 -10.35 -12.16
N TRP A 192 7.92 -9.82 -12.18
CA TRP A 192 6.68 -10.55 -12.46
C TRP A 192 5.94 -9.87 -13.61
N PRO A 193 6.40 -10.06 -14.87
CA PRO A 193 5.71 -9.50 -16.02
C PRO A 193 4.37 -10.21 -16.25
N ASP A 194 3.34 -9.45 -16.56
CA ASP A 194 2.00 -9.96 -16.87
C ASP A 194 1.37 -9.11 -17.98
N PRO A 195 1.08 -9.69 -19.15
CA PRO A 195 0.42 -8.98 -20.25
C PRO A 195 -0.94 -8.39 -19.88
N TYR A 196 -1.69 -9.04 -19.00
CA TYR A 196 -2.96 -8.50 -18.50
C TYR A 196 -2.74 -7.25 -17.66
N PHE A 197 -1.76 -7.28 -16.75
CA PHE A 197 -1.38 -6.12 -15.95
C PHE A 197 -0.93 -4.95 -16.86
N GLN A 198 -0.17 -5.24 -17.90
CA GLN A 198 0.26 -4.23 -18.87
C GLN A 198 -0.94 -3.61 -19.61
N THR A 199 -1.93 -4.40 -19.99
CA THR A 199 -3.14 -3.91 -20.67
C THR A 199 -3.98 -3.02 -19.76
N GLU A 200 -4.23 -3.45 -18.52
CA GLU A 200 -5.14 -2.77 -17.60
C GLU A 200 -4.50 -1.57 -16.89
N ILE A 201 -3.21 -1.68 -16.56
CA ILE A 201 -2.47 -0.70 -15.73
C ILE A 201 -1.54 0.17 -16.58
N GLY A 202 -0.96 -0.37 -17.66
CA GLY A 202 0.05 0.33 -18.47
C GLY A 202 1.49 0.17 -17.98
N SER A 203 1.73 -0.76 -17.04
CA SER A 203 3.07 -1.18 -16.60
C SER A 203 3.28 -2.65 -16.99
N PRO A 204 4.52 -3.09 -17.35
CA PRO A 204 4.78 -4.47 -17.76
C PRO A 204 4.44 -5.53 -16.71
N GLY A 205 4.30 -5.14 -15.45
CA GLY A 205 4.04 -6.02 -14.33
C GLY A 205 4.55 -5.42 -13.02
N MET A 206 4.85 -6.28 -12.06
CA MET A 206 5.39 -5.89 -10.75
C MET A 206 6.79 -6.42 -10.54
N ALA A 207 7.57 -5.77 -9.69
CA ALA A 207 8.86 -6.23 -9.22
C ALA A 207 8.89 -6.25 -7.69
N ARG A 208 9.55 -7.27 -7.10
CA ARG A 208 9.80 -7.31 -5.66
C ARG A 208 11.21 -6.85 -5.37
N LEU A 209 11.33 -6.00 -4.37
CA LEU A 209 12.62 -5.61 -3.81
C LEU A 209 12.69 -6.13 -2.37
N ILE A 210 13.89 -6.49 -1.94
CA ILE A 210 14.16 -7.02 -0.60
C ILE A 210 15.39 -6.36 -0.01
N CYS A 211 15.38 -6.14 1.30
CA CYS A 211 16.57 -5.74 2.07
C CYS A 211 16.70 -6.58 3.34
N ASP A 212 17.91 -6.72 3.84
CA ASP A 212 18.19 -7.31 5.14
C ASP A 212 17.98 -6.25 6.24
N LEU A 213 17.42 -6.66 7.40
CA LEU A 213 17.08 -5.80 8.54
C LEU A 213 18.12 -5.89 9.67
#